data_408a166805be96fac04d5402abef24f1
#
_entry.id   408a166805be96fac04d5402abef24f1
#
_cell.length_a   1.000
_cell.length_b   1.000
_cell.length_c   1.000
_cell.angle_alpha   90.00
_cell.angle_beta   90.00
_cell.angle_gamma   90.00
#
_symmetry.space_group_name_H-M   'P 1'
#
loop_
_entity.id
_entity.type
_entity.pdbx_description
1 polymer ?
#
loop_
_entity_poly.entity_id
_entity_poly.type
_entity_poly.pdbx_seq_one_letter_code
_entity_poly.pdbx_strand_id
1 'polypeptide(L)'
;MKKRAALLVAFLACTATAFFIVWLARRNVSPAPTEQASFGVIETRQFQARSRIILYDSELNELGDLPLDYATLGCDWNLSPVYDGTLYVIPQGYTTKRDEKTVLGVDLDDLSVTRYGVDQINLYGVCADDDYIFTCSNLNNVSHICRIDRQTGNVTDIEETDTYIESLCLYGGKLYAFSTGSPLSPDAQDESTSWISIYGRDLNLMDTVTTTKLGSGRYRPVAAGDLLFFANWEDTSGQVPSTQLGIYHTDTGVLESKEFDTAVLDALPWNGYVLLLFGDIHSESPTTAALYDPATWEPLSEEHNLTCTAMQSCISGDTLYVVGADRELLSFDLTDNLSPLGRSTVSHIDGDFSYISGMFAVPD
;
A
#
# COMPACT_ATOMS: atom_id res chain seq x y z
N MET A 1 -33.90 31.47 42.20
CA MET A 1 -34.07 30.80 40.88
C MET A 1 -33.42 31.56 39.73
N LYS A 2 -33.64 32.85 39.52
CA LYS A 2 -33.09 33.63 38.37
C LYS A 2 -31.56 33.61 38.25
N LYS A 3 -30.78 33.67 39.36
CA LYS A 3 -29.30 33.63 39.32
C LYS A 3 -28.73 32.27 38.90
N ARG A 4 -29.37 31.15 39.23
CA ARG A 4 -28.94 29.79 38.82
C ARG A 4 -29.22 29.53 37.35
N ALA A 5 -30.33 30.06 36.82
CA ALA A 5 -30.65 29.96 35.39
C ALA A 5 -29.67 30.78 34.54
N ALA A 6 -29.29 32.00 34.98
CA ALA A 6 -28.28 32.81 34.29
C ALA A 6 -26.89 32.14 34.24
N LEU A 7 -26.48 31.47 35.35
CA LEU A 7 -25.21 30.73 35.38
C LEU A 7 -25.22 29.52 34.43
N LEU A 8 -26.34 28.82 34.35
CA LEU A 8 -26.48 27.67 33.44
C LEU A 8 -26.43 28.10 31.96
N VAL A 9 -27.09 29.21 31.64
CA VAL A 9 -27.06 29.76 30.26
C VAL A 9 -25.66 30.25 29.91
N ALA A 10 -24.94 30.90 30.82
CA ALA A 10 -23.55 31.33 30.59
C ALA A 10 -22.60 30.12 30.39
N PHE A 11 -22.75 29.04 31.16
CA PHE A 11 -21.97 27.83 31.03
C PHE A 11 -22.22 27.13 29.67
N LEU A 12 -23.49 27.00 29.26
CA LEU A 12 -23.85 26.43 27.96
C LEU A 12 -23.33 27.29 26.77
N ALA A 13 -23.38 28.61 26.93
CA ALA A 13 -22.80 29.50 25.91
C ALA A 13 -21.27 29.35 25.79
N CYS A 14 -20.56 29.29 26.93
CA CYS A 14 -19.10 29.07 26.93
C CYS A 14 -18.70 27.71 26.33
N THR A 15 -19.43 26.64 26.66
CA THR A 15 -19.17 25.31 26.09
C THR A 15 -19.47 25.28 24.58
N ALA A 16 -20.56 25.87 24.12
CA ALA A 16 -20.88 25.97 22.71
C ALA A 16 -19.81 26.79 21.94
N THR A 17 -19.33 27.89 22.55
CA THR A 17 -18.25 28.69 21.93
C THR A 17 -16.93 27.94 21.87
N ALA A 18 -16.59 27.20 22.93
CA ALA A 18 -15.39 26.36 22.95
C ALA A 18 -15.47 25.24 21.90
N PHE A 19 -16.61 24.56 21.79
CA PHE A 19 -16.85 23.57 20.73
C PHE A 19 -16.78 24.19 19.34
N PHE A 20 -17.32 25.38 19.14
CA PHE A 20 -17.26 26.08 17.85
C PHE A 20 -15.85 26.53 17.49
N ILE A 21 -15.05 26.99 18.47
CA ILE A 21 -13.64 27.33 18.25
C ILE A 21 -12.82 26.09 17.91
N VAL A 22 -13.01 24.97 18.63
CA VAL A 22 -12.35 23.70 18.32
C VAL A 22 -12.78 23.17 16.94
N TRP A 23 -14.05 23.32 16.58
CA TRP A 23 -14.58 22.94 15.27
C TRP A 23 -14.02 23.83 14.14
N LEU A 24 -13.91 25.17 14.37
CA LEU A 24 -13.26 26.10 13.45
C LEU A 24 -11.75 25.84 13.36
N ALA A 25 -11.07 25.55 14.45
CA ALA A 25 -9.65 25.19 14.42
C ALA A 25 -9.39 23.89 13.67
N ARG A 26 -10.31 22.93 13.75
CA ARG A 26 -10.26 21.70 12.94
C ARG A 26 -10.61 21.92 11.45
N ARG A 27 -11.39 22.95 11.13
CA ARG A 27 -11.71 23.35 9.73
C ARG A 27 -10.65 24.24 9.08
N ASN A 28 -9.84 24.94 9.89
CA ASN A 28 -8.78 25.82 9.41
C ASN A 28 -7.40 25.12 9.35
N VAL A 29 -7.34 23.78 9.33
CA VAL A 29 -6.17 23.12 8.73
C VAL A 29 -6.31 23.42 7.24
N SER A 30 -5.52 24.37 6.74
CA SER A 30 -5.40 24.58 5.29
C SER A 30 -5.07 23.24 4.68
N PRO A 31 -5.76 22.79 3.63
CA PRO A 31 -5.36 21.60 2.91
C PRO A 31 -3.88 21.75 2.55
N ALA A 32 -3.13 20.67 2.68
CA ALA A 32 -1.72 20.67 2.28
C ALA A 32 -1.64 21.14 0.82
N PRO A 33 -0.64 21.95 0.45
CA PRO A 33 -0.45 22.36 -0.94
C PRO A 33 0.00 21.13 -1.76
N THR A 34 -0.96 20.36 -2.23
CA THR A 34 -0.77 19.10 -2.98
C THR A 34 -0.04 19.33 -4.30
N GLU A 35 -0.21 20.50 -4.91
CA GLU A 35 0.49 20.92 -6.14
C GLU A 35 2.03 20.90 -6.04
N GLN A 36 2.58 20.87 -4.83
CA GLN A 36 4.03 20.82 -4.59
C GLN A 36 4.49 19.45 -4.05
N ALA A 37 3.54 18.56 -3.79
CA ALA A 37 3.86 17.26 -3.21
C ALA A 37 4.43 16.32 -4.28
N SER A 38 5.56 15.70 -3.98
CA SER A 38 6.17 14.66 -4.81
C SER A 38 5.75 13.26 -4.35
N PHE A 39 5.55 13.08 -3.05
CA PHE A 39 5.14 11.79 -2.49
C PHE A 39 4.40 11.98 -1.17
N GLY A 40 3.79 10.88 -0.72
CA GLY A 40 3.12 10.82 0.56
C GLY A 40 3.50 9.59 1.37
N VAL A 41 3.36 9.71 2.69
CA VAL A 41 3.62 8.67 3.68
C VAL A 41 2.35 8.41 4.47
N ILE A 42 1.97 7.13 4.63
CA ILE A 42 0.83 6.72 5.43
C ILE A 42 1.34 6.31 6.81
N GLU A 43 0.98 7.08 7.84
CA GLU A 43 1.29 6.76 9.22
C GLU A 43 0.07 6.16 9.91
N THR A 44 0.20 4.91 10.32
CA THR A 44 -0.82 4.19 11.09
C THR A 44 -0.63 4.41 12.59
N ARG A 45 -1.73 4.67 13.30
CA ARG A 45 -1.77 4.88 14.76
C ARG A 45 -2.78 3.94 15.40
N GLN A 46 -2.33 2.73 15.67
CA GLN A 46 -3.15 1.56 15.96
C GLN A 46 -4.13 1.71 17.14
N PHE A 47 -3.80 2.50 18.17
CA PHE A 47 -4.61 2.57 19.40
C PHE A 47 -5.46 3.83 19.54
N GLN A 48 -5.30 4.83 18.68
CA GLN A 48 -5.99 6.13 18.87
C GLN A 48 -6.93 6.54 17.75
N ALA A 49 -7.10 5.73 16.68
CA ALA A 49 -7.89 6.09 15.50
C ALA A 49 -7.52 7.49 14.94
N ARG A 50 -6.24 7.78 14.85
CA ARG A 50 -5.69 9.05 14.37
C ARG A 50 -4.56 8.86 13.38
N SER A 51 -4.70 7.85 12.53
CA SER A 51 -3.79 7.66 11.40
C SER A 51 -3.82 8.85 10.48
N ARG A 52 -2.79 9.07 9.70
CA ARG A 52 -2.70 10.21 8.80
C ARG A 52 -1.92 9.91 7.53
N ILE A 53 -2.15 10.73 6.53
CA ILE A 53 -1.36 10.81 5.32
C ILE A 53 -0.55 12.10 5.42
N ILE A 54 0.77 12.02 5.26
CA ILE A 54 1.70 13.15 5.32
C ILE A 54 2.25 13.37 3.91
N LEU A 55 2.20 14.59 3.42
CA LEU A 55 2.71 14.96 2.10
C LEU A 55 4.06 15.66 2.19
N TYR A 56 4.94 15.33 1.26
CA TYR A 56 6.30 15.86 1.17
C TYR A 56 6.60 16.38 -0.23
N ASP A 57 7.41 17.44 -0.28
CA ASP A 57 8.03 17.90 -1.53
C ASP A 57 9.26 17.06 -1.91
N SER A 58 9.86 17.39 -3.06
CA SER A 58 11.08 16.71 -3.55
C SER A 58 12.32 16.94 -2.68
N GLU A 59 12.33 17.98 -1.83
CA GLU A 59 13.42 18.30 -0.90
C GLU A 59 13.23 17.68 0.49
N LEU A 60 12.22 16.79 0.65
CA LEU A 60 11.84 16.10 1.89
C LEU A 60 11.26 17.03 2.97
N ASN A 61 10.74 18.20 2.59
CA ASN A 61 10.01 19.04 3.52
C ASN A 61 8.55 18.55 3.66
N GLU A 62 8.08 18.47 4.90
CA GLU A 62 6.68 18.18 5.19
C GLU A 62 5.82 19.38 4.79
N LEU A 63 4.90 19.18 3.85
CA LEU A 63 3.97 20.21 3.37
C LEU A 63 2.72 20.30 4.22
N GLY A 64 2.33 19.20 4.84
CA GLY A 64 1.18 19.08 5.71
C GLY A 64 0.69 17.65 5.83
N ASP A 65 -0.35 17.46 6.64
CA ASP A 65 -0.95 16.15 6.83
C ASP A 65 -2.48 16.17 6.72
N LEU A 66 -3.05 15.04 6.32
CA LEU A 66 -4.47 14.73 6.35
C LEU A 66 -4.73 13.74 7.49
N PRO A 67 -5.27 14.19 8.64
CA PRO A 67 -5.65 13.28 9.70
C PRO A 67 -6.90 12.50 9.31
N LEU A 68 -6.88 11.19 9.56
CA LEU A 68 -7.98 10.27 9.32
C LEU A 68 -8.35 9.56 10.63
N ASP A 69 -9.65 9.54 10.96
CA ASP A 69 -10.17 8.98 12.22
C ASP A 69 -10.20 7.43 12.20
N TYR A 70 -9.10 6.80 11.76
CA TYR A 70 -8.93 5.35 11.69
C TYR A 70 -7.73 4.90 12.50
N ALA A 71 -7.80 3.67 13.02
CA ALA A 71 -6.72 3.08 13.80
C ALA A 71 -5.59 2.56 12.92
N THR A 72 -5.93 1.95 11.81
CA THR A 72 -4.98 1.39 10.86
C THR A 72 -5.38 1.81 9.46
N LEU A 73 -4.43 2.24 8.66
CA LEU A 73 -4.60 2.57 7.25
C LEU A 73 -3.61 1.76 6.43
N GLY A 74 -4.11 1.16 5.35
CA GLY A 74 -3.28 0.35 4.46
C GLY A 74 -2.84 -0.98 5.09
N CYS A 75 -1.96 -1.63 4.41
CA CYS A 75 -1.38 -2.91 4.80
C CYS A 75 0.09 -2.90 4.39
N ASP A 76 1.00 -3.26 5.30
CA ASP A 76 2.45 -3.23 5.06
C ASP A 76 2.88 -4.10 3.88
N TRP A 77 2.11 -5.14 3.57
CA TRP A 77 2.37 -6.13 2.53
C TRP A 77 1.73 -5.79 1.18
N ASN A 78 0.82 -4.82 1.13
CA ASN A 78 0.14 -4.40 -0.09
C ASN A 78 0.36 -2.92 -0.35
N LEU A 79 0.43 -2.57 -1.63
CA LEU A 79 0.50 -1.17 -2.04
C LEU A 79 -0.83 -0.47 -1.76
N SER A 80 -0.75 0.81 -1.39
CA SER A 80 -1.87 1.73 -1.46
C SER A 80 -1.77 2.47 -2.80
N PRO A 81 -2.52 2.02 -3.82
CA PRO A 81 -2.34 2.52 -5.18
C PRO A 81 -2.87 3.94 -5.32
N VAL A 82 -2.20 4.72 -6.15
CA VAL A 82 -2.72 5.98 -6.69
C VAL A 82 -3.19 5.71 -8.11
N TYR A 83 -4.42 6.08 -8.41
CA TYR A 83 -4.99 6.01 -9.74
C TYR A 83 -5.78 7.27 -10.05
N ASP A 84 -5.46 7.94 -11.16
CA ASP A 84 -6.11 9.18 -11.60
C ASP A 84 -6.24 10.21 -10.47
N GLY A 85 -5.10 10.56 -9.83
CA GLY A 85 -5.02 11.51 -8.73
C GLY A 85 -5.69 11.07 -7.42
N THR A 86 -6.22 9.85 -7.34
CA THR A 86 -6.88 9.32 -6.13
C THR A 86 -6.04 8.22 -5.49
N LEU A 87 -5.69 8.41 -4.22
CA LEU A 87 -5.07 7.36 -3.38
C LEU A 87 -6.15 6.46 -2.79
N TYR A 88 -6.03 5.16 -2.98
CA TYR A 88 -6.94 4.18 -2.38
C TYR A 88 -6.30 3.51 -1.17
N VAL A 89 -7.01 3.56 -0.03
CA VAL A 89 -6.52 3.03 1.26
C VAL A 89 -7.61 2.20 1.92
N ILE A 90 -7.23 1.10 2.54
CA ILE A 90 -8.12 0.25 3.31
C ILE A 90 -7.98 0.61 4.80
N PRO A 91 -9.04 1.13 5.45
CA PRO A 91 -9.03 1.33 6.89
C PRO A 91 -9.27 -0.01 7.60
N GLN A 92 -8.42 -0.33 8.56
CA GLN A 92 -8.56 -1.49 9.42
C GLN A 92 -8.51 -1.05 10.89
N GLY A 93 -8.90 -1.92 11.83
CA GLY A 93 -8.54 -1.74 13.20
C GLY A 93 -9.60 -1.86 14.27
N TYR A 94 -9.14 -1.79 15.52
CA TYR A 94 -9.82 -2.16 16.76
C TYR A 94 -10.42 -0.99 17.54
N THR A 95 -10.63 0.17 16.93
CA THR A 95 -11.13 1.34 17.63
C THR A 95 -12.63 1.55 17.48
N THR A 96 -13.15 2.60 18.13
CA THR A 96 -14.58 2.91 18.23
C THR A 96 -15.31 3.15 16.91
N LYS A 97 -14.57 3.48 15.84
CA LYS A 97 -15.09 3.49 14.46
C LYS A 97 -14.52 2.28 13.74
N ARG A 98 -15.31 1.24 13.64
CA ARG A 98 -15.03 0.11 12.77
C ARG A 98 -15.61 0.42 11.41
N ASP A 99 -14.76 0.61 10.45
CA ASP A 99 -15.15 0.80 9.05
C ASP A 99 -14.52 -0.30 8.18
N GLU A 100 -14.56 -1.50 8.69
CA GLU A 100 -13.94 -2.70 8.11
C GLU A 100 -14.56 -3.11 6.75
N LYS A 101 -15.60 -2.40 6.33
CA LYS A 101 -16.36 -2.63 5.09
C LYS A 101 -16.18 -1.51 4.08
N THR A 102 -15.09 -0.78 4.14
CA THR A 102 -14.93 0.43 3.33
C THR A 102 -13.54 0.50 2.70
N VAL A 103 -13.47 0.90 1.44
CA VAL A 103 -12.27 1.43 0.81
C VAL A 103 -12.38 2.96 0.82
N LEU A 104 -11.33 3.65 1.21
CA LEU A 104 -11.25 5.11 1.12
C LEU A 104 -10.57 5.51 -0.19
N GLY A 105 -11.15 6.44 -0.92
CA GLY A 105 -10.49 7.19 -1.99
C GLY A 105 -10.16 8.58 -1.46
N VAL A 106 -8.89 8.94 -1.43
CA VAL A 106 -8.41 10.26 -1.07
C VAL A 106 -7.99 10.97 -2.34
N ASP A 107 -8.73 12.00 -2.71
CA ASP A 107 -8.38 12.87 -3.83
C ASP A 107 -7.11 13.65 -3.46
N LEU A 108 -6.07 13.54 -4.27
CA LEU A 108 -4.78 14.16 -3.98
C LEU A 108 -4.74 15.65 -4.37
N ASP A 109 -5.75 16.17 -5.07
CA ASP A 109 -5.80 17.61 -5.43
C ASP A 109 -6.35 18.45 -4.27
N ASP A 110 -7.45 18.00 -3.62
CA ASP A 110 -8.13 18.76 -2.57
C ASP A 110 -8.18 18.05 -1.21
N LEU A 111 -7.62 16.85 -1.11
CA LEU A 111 -7.62 15.97 0.07
C LEU A 111 -9.02 15.58 0.54
N SER A 112 -10.01 15.63 -0.34
CA SER A 112 -11.34 15.13 -0.02
C SER A 112 -11.34 13.61 0.06
N VAL A 113 -12.18 13.07 0.94
CA VAL A 113 -12.25 11.61 1.21
C VAL A 113 -13.59 11.07 0.79
N THR A 114 -13.58 10.18 -0.20
CA THR A 114 -14.74 9.40 -0.63
C THR A 114 -14.70 8.02 0.00
N ARG A 115 -15.88 7.49 0.39
CA ARG A 115 -16.04 6.19 1.03
C ARG A 115 -16.78 5.24 0.11
N TYR A 116 -16.17 4.12 -0.19
CA TYR A 116 -16.74 3.05 -1.02
C TYR A 116 -17.04 1.84 -0.14
N GLY A 117 -18.32 1.65 0.17
CA GLY A 117 -18.78 0.55 1.04
C GLY A 117 -18.84 -0.78 0.30
N VAL A 118 -18.50 -1.87 0.97
CA VAL A 118 -18.70 -3.26 0.54
C VAL A 118 -19.41 -4.05 1.64
N ASP A 119 -19.91 -5.25 1.34
CA ASP A 119 -20.53 -6.10 2.35
C ASP A 119 -19.54 -6.95 3.14
N GLN A 120 -18.34 -7.12 2.60
CA GLN A 120 -17.28 -7.92 3.19
C GLN A 120 -16.50 -7.17 4.26
N ILE A 121 -16.01 -7.89 5.25
CA ILE A 121 -15.09 -7.39 6.30
C ILE A 121 -13.69 -7.96 6.07
N ASN A 122 -12.71 -7.45 6.81
CA ASN A 122 -11.31 -7.88 6.71
C ASN A 122 -10.76 -7.72 5.30
N LEU A 123 -10.93 -6.52 4.74
CA LEU A 123 -10.39 -6.16 3.44
C LEU A 123 -8.86 -6.16 3.51
N TYR A 124 -8.21 -6.60 2.42
CA TYR A 124 -6.76 -6.82 2.44
C TYR A 124 -6.00 -6.10 1.32
N GLY A 125 -6.40 -6.25 0.07
CA GLY A 125 -5.78 -5.62 -1.09
C GLY A 125 -6.74 -4.69 -1.82
N VAL A 126 -6.20 -3.69 -2.52
CA VAL A 126 -6.98 -2.77 -3.35
C VAL A 126 -6.22 -2.41 -4.62
N CYS A 127 -6.93 -2.30 -5.74
CA CYS A 127 -6.46 -1.67 -6.97
C CYS A 127 -7.65 -1.01 -7.69
N ALA A 128 -7.37 -0.10 -8.63
CA ALA A 128 -8.42 0.66 -9.30
C ALA A 128 -8.06 0.94 -10.76
N ASP A 129 -9.11 1.20 -11.57
CA ASP A 129 -9.02 1.76 -12.91
C ASP A 129 -10.05 2.89 -13.10
N ASP A 130 -10.28 3.32 -14.34
CA ASP A 130 -11.20 4.41 -14.69
C ASP A 130 -12.61 4.19 -14.14
N ASP A 131 -13.11 2.95 -14.18
CA ASP A 131 -14.50 2.65 -13.87
C ASP A 131 -14.70 1.97 -12.52
N TYR A 132 -13.69 1.18 -12.05
CA TYR A 132 -13.87 0.28 -10.92
C TYR A 132 -12.75 0.37 -9.89
N ILE A 133 -13.12 0.04 -8.65
CA ILE A 133 -12.20 -0.29 -7.57
C ILE A 133 -12.38 -1.79 -7.29
N PHE A 134 -11.29 -2.52 -7.19
CA PHE A 134 -11.28 -3.92 -6.80
C PHE A 134 -10.63 -4.05 -5.42
N THR A 135 -11.25 -4.84 -4.55
CA THR A 135 -10.69 -5.16 -3.24
C THR A 135 -10.96 -6.61 -2.91
N CYS A 136 -10.13 -7.21 -2.06
CA CYS A 136 -10.35 -8.57 -1.58
C CYS A 136 -10.52 -8.62 -0.07
N SER A 137 -11.15 -9.69 0.40
CA SER A 137 -11.29 -10.01 1.82
C SER A 137 -10.97 -11.47 2.05
N ASN A 138 -10.45 -11.77 3.24
CA ASN A 138 -10.13 -13.13 3.66
C ASN A 138 -10.72 -13.38 5.04
N LEU A 139 -11.68 -14.28 5.15
CA LEU A 139 -12.32 -14.59 6.42
C LEU A 139 -12.79 -16.05 6.49
N ASN A 140 -12.37 -16.78 7.52
CA ASN A 140 -12.87 -18.13 7.81
C ASN A 140 -12.77 -19.10 6.62
N ASN A 141 -11.64 -19.16 5.93
CA ASN A 141 -11.41 -20.02 4.78
C ASN A 141 -12.19 -19.65 3.50
N VAL A 142 -12.73 -18.47 3.48
CA VAL A 142 -13.43 -17.91 2.32
C VAL A 142 -12.81 -16.55 1.99
N SER A 143 -12.49 -16.38 0.74
CA SER A 143 -12.05 -15.10 0.19
C SER A 143 -13.11 -14.53 -0.75
N HIS A 144 -13.23 -13.23 -0.81
CA HIS A 144 -14.06 -12.54 -1.78
C HIS A 144 -13.22 -11.55 -2.58
N ILE A 145 -13.57 -11.38 -3.85
CA ILE A 145 -13.12 -10.26 -4.66
C ILE A 145 -14.34 -9.40 -4.92
N CYS A 146 -14.30 -8.17 -4.44
CA CYS A 146 -15.34 -7.17 -4.65
C CYS A 146 -14.92 -6.20 -5.75
N ARG A 147 -15.82 -5.92 -6.69
CA ARG A 147 -15.71 -4.86 -7.68
C ARG A 147 -16.72 -3.77 -7.36
N ILE A 148 -16.25 -2.56 -7.17
CA ILE A 148 -17.06 -1.39 -6.86
C ILE A 148 -17.06 -0.48 -8.08
N ASP A 149 -18.21 -0.11 -8.59
CA ASP A 149 -18.36 0.90 -9.62
C ASP A 149 -18.06 2.28 -9.00
N ARG A 150 -17.06 3.01 -9.51
CA ARG A 150 -16.60 4.29 -8.95
C ARG A 150 -17.67 5.38 -9.03
N GLN A 151 -18.51 5.34 -10.05
CA GLN A 151 -19.52 6.37 -10.29
C GLN A 151 -20.78 6.15 -9.47
N THR A 152 -21.24 4.90 -9.37
CA THR A 152 -22.54 4.55 -8.76
C THR A 152 -22.42 3.99 -7.35
N GLY A 153 -21.23 3.51 -6.96
CA GLY A 153 -21.00 2.77 -5.72
C GLY A 153 -21.59 1.36 -5.71
N ASN A 154 -22.10 0.87 -6.84
CA ASN A 154 -22.64 -0.49 -6.92
C ASN A 154 -21.54 -1.53 -6.77
N VAL A 155 -21.80 -2.57 -5.99
CA VAL A 155 -20.85 -3.64 -5.70
C VAL A 155 -21.30 -4.93 -6.38
N THR A 156 -20.34 -5.63 -6.97
CA THR A 156 -20.45 -7.02 -7.41
C THR A 156 -19.32 -7.78 -6.75
N ASP A 157 -19.56 -8.98 -6.24
CA ASP A 157 -18.54 -9.82 -5.64
C ASP A 157 -18.56 -11.25 -6.17
N ILE A 158 -17.43 -11.94 -6.05
CA ILE A 158 -17.27 -13.38 -6.24
C ILE A 158 -16.65 -13.98 -5.00
N GLU A 159 -16.97 -15.24 -4.75
CA GLU A 159 -16.48 -16.01 -3.60
C GLU A 159 -15.51 -17.10 -4.07
N GLU A 160 -14.40 -17.23 -3.33
CA GLU A 160 -13.38 -18.26 -3.49
C GLU A 160 -13.26 -19.03 -2.18
N THR A 161 -13.57 -20.32 -2.18
CA THR A 161 -13.43 -21.19 -0.99
C THR A 161 -12.04 -21.80 -0.94
N ASP A 162 -11.57 -22.13 0.27
CA ASP A 162 -10.25 -22.73 0.53
C ASP A 162 -9.08 -21.88 -0.02
N THR A 163 -9.31 -20.59 -0.19
CA THR A 163 -8.39 -19.63 -0.78
C THR A 163 -8.06 -18.52 0.21
N TYR A 164 -6.81 -18.06 0.18
CA TYR A 164 -6.37 -16.83 0.80
C TYR A 164 -5.75 -15.91 -0.27
N ILE A 165 -6.38 -14.76 -0.54
CA ILE A 165 -5.89 -13.79 -1.52
C ILE A 165 -4.89 -12.86 -0.85
N GLU A 166 -3.64 -12.93 -1.26
CA GLU A 166 -2.53 -12.18 -0.66
C GLU A 166 -2.44 -10.76 -1.21
N SER A 167 -2.67 -10.60 -2.51
CA SER A 167 -2.58 -9.29 -3.17
C SER A 167 -3.37 -9.25 -4.48
N LEU A 168 -3.69 -8.03 -4.93
CA LEU A 168 -4.34 -7.75 -6.19
C LEU A 168 -3.46 -6.84 -7.05
N CYS A 169 -3.43 -7.08 -8.35
CA CYS A 169 -2.83 -6.19 -9.34
C CYS A 169 -3.76 -6.06 -10.54
N LEU A 170 -3.98 -4.84 -10.99
CA LEU A 170 -4.78 -4.57 -12.19
C LEU A 170 -3.86 -4.09 -13.30
N TYR A 171 -3.84 -4.83 -14.42
CA TYR A 171 -2.99 -4.49 -15.54
C TYR A 171 -3.58 -4.99 -16.86
N GLY A 172 -3.47 -4.19 -17.94
CA GLY A 172 -3.95 -4.55 -19.28
C GLY A 172 -5.44 -4.91 -19.34
N GLY A 173 -6.27 -4.32 -18.48
CA GLY A 173 -7.70 -4.60 -18.39
C GLY A 173 -8.04 -5.96 -17.75
N LYS A 174 -7.08 -6.59 -17.08
CA LYS A 174 -7.25 -7.84 -16.33
C LYS A 174 -6.91 -7.62 -14.87
N LEU A 175 -7.62 -8.31 -13.99
CA LEU A 175 -7.33 -8.38 -12.57
C LEU A 175 -6.55 -9.67 -12.28
N TYR A 176 -5.41 -9.53 -11.65
CA TYR A 176 -4.56 -10.62 -11.19
C TYR A 176 -4.67 -10.73 -9.67
N ALA A 177 -5.20 -11.85 -9.19
CA ALA A 177 -5.31 -12.15 -7.77
C ALA A 177 -4.24 -13.19 -7.42
N PHE A 178 -3.29 -12.80 -6.58
CA PHE A 178 -2.22 -13.66 -6.07
C PHE A 178 -2.73 -14.37 -4.83
N SER A 179 -2.76 -15.69 -4.87
CA SER A 179 -3.46 -16.50 -3.88
C SER A 179 -2.63 -17.68 -3.42
N THR A 180 -2.90 -18.11 -2.18
CA THR A 180 -2.44 -19.38 -1.61
C THR A 180 -3.62 -20.23 -1.15
N GLY A 181 -3.40 -21.52 -0.95
CA GLY A 181 -4.35 -22.37 -0.26
C GLY A 181 -4.58 -21.86 1.17
N SER A 182 -5.82 -21.86 1.62
CA SER A 182 -6.11 -21.40 2.97
C SER A 182 -5.44 -22.30 4.02
N PRO A 183 -4.73 -21.72 5.00
CA PRO A 183 -4.11 -22.49 6.08
C PRO A 183 -5.12 -23.22 6.98
N LEU A 184 -6.41 -22.89 6.85
CA LEU A 184 -7.52 -23.53 7.57
C LEU A 184 -8.18 -24.65 6.78
N SER A 185 -7.79 -24.88 5.53
CA SER A 185 -8.32 -25.97 4.72
C SER A 185 -7.87 -27.33 5.29
N PRO A 186 -8.78 -28.33 5.38
CA PRO A 186 -8.42 -29.67 5.81
C PRO A 186 -7.36 -30.33 4.93
N ASP A 187 -7.25 -29.91 3.68
CA ASP A 187 -6.31 -30.46 2.69
C ASP A 187 -4.99 -29.71 2.63
N ALA A 188 -4.83 -28.64 3.42
CA ALA A 188 -3.61 -27.80 3.47
C ALA A 188 -2.40 -28.49 4.13
N GLN A 189 -2.46 -29.83 4.33
CA GLN A 189 -1.50 -30.52 5.20
C GLN A 189 -0.12 -30.79 4.59
N ASP A 190 0.11 -30.64 3.28
CA ASP A 190 1.40 -31.09 2.74
C ASP A 190 2.16 -30.12 1.80
N GLU A 191 1.54 -29.15 1.18
CA GLU A 191 2.26 -28.12 0.40
C GLU A 191 1.39 -26.88 0.29
N SER A 192 1.92 -25.72 0.66
CA SER A 192 1.24 -24.43 0.39
C SER A 192 1.16 -24.21 -1.12
N THR A 193 0.08 -24.67 -1.74
CA THR A 193 -0.17 -24.40 -3.16
C THR A 193 -0.42 -22.90 -3.33
N SER A 194 0.17 -22.33 -4.36
CA SER A 194 -0.02 -20.93 -4.69
C SER A 194 -0.25 -20.74 -6.18
N TRP A 195 -1.02 -19.73 -6.53
CA TRP A 195 -1.39 -19.43 -7.92
C TRP A 195 -1.75 -17.96 -8.13
N ILE A 196 -1.82 -17.58 -9.41
CA ILE A 196 -2.39 -16.30 -9.85
C ILE A 196 -3.71 -16.64 -10.56
N SER A 197 -4.83 -16.17 -10.03
CA SER A 197 -6.11 -16.18 -10.76
C SER A 197 -6.23 -14.92 -11.60
N ILE A 198 -6.56 -15.08 -12.87
CA ILE A 198 -6.66 -13.98 -13.84
C ILE A 198 -8.13 -13.79 -14.20
N TYR A 199 -8.68 -12.63 -13.89
CA TYR A 199 -10.07 -12.29 -14.16
C TYR A 199 -10.17 -11.17 -15.19
N GLY A 200 -11.27 -11.18 -15.93
CA GLY A 200 -11.73 -9.99 -16.63
C GLY A 200 -12.21 -8.92 -15.66
N ARG A 201 -12.39 -7.68 -16.14
CA ARG A 201 -12.96 -6.57 -15.32
C ARG A 201 -14.39 -6.87 -14.82
N ASP A 202 -15.07 -7.84 -15.40
CA ASP A 202 -16.40 -8.33 -15.00
C ASP A 202 -16.35 -9.45 -13.94
N LEU A 203 -15.16 -9.76 -13.41
CA LEU A 203 -14.87 -10.83 -12.47
C LEU A 203 -15.09 -12.25 -13.03
N ASN A 204 -15.17 -12.43 -14.35
CA ASN A 204 -15.14 -13.75 -14.94
C ASN A 204 -13.70 -14.30 -14.93
N LEU A 205 -13.49 -15.49 -14.35
CA LEU A 205 -12.21 -16.17 -14.36
C LEU A 205 -11.83 -16.52 -15.80
N MET A 206 -10.65 -16.06 -16.23
CA MET A 206 -10.13 -16.29 -17.58
C MET A 206 -9.06 -17.38 -17.58
N ASP A 207 -8.19 -17.41 -16.56
CA ASP A 207 -7.08 -18.34 -16.47
C ASP A 207 -6.58 -18.48 -15.03
N THR A 208 -5.79 -19.53 -14.77
CA THR A 208 -5.10 -19.75 -13.48
C THR A 208 -3.69 -20.26 -13.73
N VAL A 209 -2.70 -19.59 -13.14
CA VAL A 209 -1.29 -19.90 -13.28
C VAL A 209 -0.72 -20.36 -11.95
N THR A 210 -0.28 -21.61 -11.85
CA THR A 210 0.32 -22.15 -10.64
C THR A 210 1.68 -21.53 -10.37
N THR A 211 1.87 -21.00 -9.16
CA THR A 211 3.12 -20.35 -8.71
C THR A 211 3.82 -21.08 -7.58
N THR A 212 3.35 -22.26 -7.20
CA THR A 212 3.86 -23.08 -6.07
C THR A 212 5.38 -23.27 -6.11
N LYS A 213 5.98 -23.35 -7.29
CA LYS A 213 7.44 -23.49 -7.47
C LYS A 213 8.24 -22.25 -7.02
N LEU A 214 7.59 -21.14 -6.76
CA LEU A 214 8.21 -19.88 -6.34
C LEU A 214 8.07 -19.65 -4.83
N GLY A 215 7.47 -20.57 -4.08
CA GLY A 215 7.20 -20.39 -2.65
C GLY A 215 5.86 -19.73 -2.36
N SER A 216 5.75 -18.95 -1.30
CA SER A 216 4.51 -18.37 -0.79
C SER A 216 4.69 -16.92 -0.29
N GLY A 217 3.57 -16.28 0.09
CA GLY A 217 3.60 -14.91 0.64
C GLY A 217 3.93 -13.85 -0.41
N ARG A 218 3.07 -13.72 -1.45
CA ARG A 218 3.27 -12.71 -2.49
C ARG A 218 2.86 -11.36 -1.99
N TYR A 219 3.72 -10.39 -2.16
CA TYR A 219 3.44 -9.02 -1.78
C TYR A 219 3.90 -8.05 -2.87
N ARG A 220 3.22 -6.90 -2.93
CA ARG A 220 3.51 -5.77 -3.79
C ARG A 220 3.73 -6.14 -5.27
N PRO A 221 2.78 -6.86 -5.91
CA PRO A 221 2.89 -7.11 -7.33
C PRO A 221 2.83 -5.78 -8.10
N VAL A 222 3.76 -5.60 -9.02
CA VAL A 222 3.87 -4.42 -9.87
C VAL A 222 3.94 -4.80 -11.34
N ALA A 223 3.41 -3.92 -12.19
CA ALA A 223 3.43 -4.11 -13.64
C ALA A 223 4.41 -3.15 -14.31
N ALA A 224 5.18 -3.65 -15.29
CA ALA A 224 6.02 -2.85 -16.16
C ALA A 224 6.10 -3.46 -17.56
N GLY A 225 5.68 -2.72 -18.58
CA GLY A 225 5.54 -3.28 -19.92
C GLY A 225 4.61 -4.50 -19.91
N ASP A 226 4.99 -5.61 -20.53
CA ASP A 226 4.20 -6.84 -20.55
C ASP A 226 4.52 -7.79 -19.37
N LEU A 227 5.14 -7.28 -18.31
CA LEU A 227 5.60 -8.07 -17.18
C LEU A 227 4.88 -7.68 -15.90
N LEU A 228 4.55 -8.68 -15.08
CA LEU A 228 4.20 -8.53 -13.66
C LEU A 228 5.34 -9.08 -12.82
N PHE A 229 5.87 -8.28 -11.91
CA PHE A 229 6.87 -8.65 -10.93
C PHE A 229 6.23 -8.84 -9.57
N PHE A 230 6.68 -9.81 -8.82
CA PHE A 230 6.26 -10.01 -7.45
C PHE A 230 7.36 -10.68 -6.61
N ALA A 231 7.62 -10.12 -5.46
CA ALA A 231 8.48 -10.74 -4.46
C ALA A 231 7.73 -11.84 -3.70
N ASN A 232 8.47 -12.77 -3.10
CA ASN A 232 7.92 -13.83 -2.27
C ASN A 232 8.50 -13.71 -0.86
N TRP A 233 7.68 -13.92 0.16
CA TRP A 233 8.16 -13.94 1.53
C TRP A 233 9.00 -15.17 1.82
N GLU A 234 8.54 -16.33 1.36
CA GLU A 234 9.16 -17.63 1.61
C GLU A 234 9.37 -18.36 0.30
N ASP A 235 10.56 -18.93 0.08
CA ASP A 235 10.81 -19.80 -1.06
C ASP A 235 10.38 -21.25 -0.79
N THR A 236 10.55 -22.14 -1.79
CA THR A 236 10.20 -23.57 -1.66
C THR A 236 11.09 -24.36 -0.70
N SER A 237 12.22 -23.80 -0.27
CA SER A 237 13.12 -24.40 0.72
C SER A 237 12.80 -23.97 2.15
N GLY A 238 11.87 -23.02 2.33
CA GLY A 238 11.56 -22.40 3.61
C GLY A 238 12.53 -21.25 3.97
N GLN A 239 13.30 -20.73 2.99
CA GLN A 239 14.13 -19.55 3.21
C GLN A 239 13.23 -18.30 3.27
N VAL A 240 13.40 -17.51 4.31
CA VAL A 240 12.64 -16.29 4.61
C VAL A 240 13.63 -15.14 4.90
N PRO A 241 13.54 -13.99 4.20
CA PRO A 241 12.78 -13.77 2.98
C PRO A 241 13.43 -14.42 1.74
N SER A 242 12.66 -14.60 0.68
CA SER A 242 13.08 -15.29 -0.54
C SER A 242 14.08 -14.46 -1.37
N THR A 243 15.04 -15.17 -1.98
CA THR A 243 15.97 -14.61 -2.99
C THR A 243 15.39 -14.62 -4.40
N GLN A 244 14.16 -15.09 -4.59
CA GLN A 244 13.52 -15.23 -5.88
C GLN A 244 12.55 -14.10 -6.17
N LEU A 245 12.65 -13.51 -7.37
CA LEU A 245 11.63 -12.63 -7.95
C LEU A 245 10.79 -13.43 -8.93
N GLY A 246 9.47 -13.45 -8.77
CA GLY A 246 8.53 -14.00 -9.73
C GLY A 246 8.30 -13.01 -10.88
N ILE A 247 8.23 -13.53 -12.11
CA ILE A 247 8.05 -12.76 -13.34
C ILE A 247 6.97 -13.45 -14.17
N TYR A 248 5.86 -12.78 -14.38
CA TYR A 248 4.78 -13.28 -15.22
C TYR A 248 4.65 -12.43 -16.48
N HIS A 249 4.76 -13.05 -17.65
CA HIS A 249 4.57 -12.41 -18.95
C HIS A 249 3.08 -12.36 -19.29
N THR A 250 2.49 -11.18 -19.29
CA THR A 250 1.04 -11.00 -19.47
C THR A 250 0.55 -11.24 -20.88
N ASP A 251 1.43 -11.14 -21.87
CA ASP A 251 1.19 -11.37 -23.31
C ASP A 251 1.25 -12.85 -23.68
N THR A 252 2.20 -13.60 -23.12
CA THR A 252 2.45 -15.01 -23.43
C THR A 252 1.90 -15.99 -22.41
N GLY A 253 1.57 -15.53 -21.19
CA GLY A 253 1.15 -16.37 -20.07
C GLY A 253 2.29 -17.19 -19.45
N VAL A 254 3.54 -16.88 -19.77
CA VAL A 254 4.71 -17.60 -19.25
C VAL A 254 5.04 -17.07 -17.86
N LEU A 255 5.25 -17.99 -16.93
CA LEU A 255 5.77 -17.70 -15.58
C LEU A 255 7.22 -18.16 -15.49
N GLU A 256 8.09 -17.27 -15.08
CA GLU A 256 9.49 -17.55 -14.79
C GLU A 256 9.92 -16.91 -13.46
N SER A 257 11.14 -17.18 -13.03
CA SER A 257 11.74 -16.54 -11.86
C SER A 257 13.19 -16.19 -12.11
N LYS A 258 13.63 -15.16 -11.40
CA LYS A 258 15.04 -14.78 -11.31
C LYS A 258 15.52 -14.97 -9.88
N GLU A 259 16.65 -15.70 -9.75
CA GLU A 259 17.34 -15.87 -8.48
C GLU A 259 18.41 -14.80 -8.31
N PHE A 260 18.54 -14.28 -7.07
CA PHE A 260 19.55 -13.31 -6.68
C PHE A 260 20.34 -13.83 -5.48
N ASP A 261 21.50 -13.26 -5.21
CA ASP A 261 22.36 -13.66 -4.07
C ASP A 261 21.79 -13.16 -2.72
N THR A 262 20.92 -12.16 -2.77
CA THR A 262 20.30 -11.52 -1.60
C THR A 262 18.78 -11.52 -1.76
N ALA A 263 18.05 -11.59 -0.65
CA ALA A 263 16.59 -11.57 -0.65
C ALA A 263 16.03 -10.32 -1.35
N VAL A 264 15.01 -10.52 -2.19
CA VAL A 264 14.33 -9.44 -2.91
C VAL A 264 13.23 -8.87 -2.01
N LEU A 265 13.39 -7.62 -1.62
CA LEU A 265 12.44 -6.92 -0.75
C LEU A 265 11.33 -6.24 -1.54
N ASP A 266 11.68 -5.58 -2.65
CA ASP A 266 10.73 -4.84 -3.47
C ASP A 266 11.21 -4.73 -4.92
N ALA A 267 10.26 -4.48 -5.85
CA ALA A 267 10.53 -4.22 -7.26
C ALA A 267 9.74 -2.98 -7.71
N LEU A 268 10.43 -1.96 -8.17
CA LEU A 268 9.85 -0.67 -8.53
C LEU A 268 10.13 -0.37 -10.02
N PRO A 269 9.09 -0.26 -10.85
CA PRO A 269 9.26 0.11 -12.26
C PRO A 269 9.72 1.57 -12.42
N TRP A 270 10.67 1.80 -13.32
CA TRP A 270 11.14 3.15 -13.67
C TRP A 270 11.65 3.21 -15.12
N ASN A 271 11.03 4.02 -15.96
CA ASN A 271 11.47 4.30 -17.35
C ASN A 271 11.78 3.05 -18.18
N GLY A 272 10.99 1.97 -18.04
CA GLY A 272 11.21 0.69 -18.74
C GLY A 272 12.24 -0.22 -18.08
N TYR A 273 12.84 0.20 -16.98
CA TYR A 273 13.73 -0.59 -16.13
C TYR A 273 13.03 -1.02 -14.85
N VAL A 274 13.69 -1.83 -14.04
CA VAL A 274 13.21 -2.26 -12.73
C VAL A 274 14.28 -2.00 -11.70
N LEU A 275 13.95 -1.17 -10.71
CA LEU A 275 14.76 -1.00 -9.52
C LEU A 275 14.39 -2.12 -8.53
N LEU A 276 15.38 -2.92 -8.13
CA LEU A 276 15.22 -3.93 -7.09
C LEU A 276 15.81 -3.41 -5.78
N LEU A 277 15.07 -3.62 -4.70
CA LEU A 277 15.53 -3.45 -3.35
C LEU A 277 15.86 -4.83 -2.77
N PHE A 278 17.02 -4.95 -2.14
CA PHE A 278 17.50 -6.20 -1.55
C PHE A 278 17.71 -6.04 -0.06
N GLY A 279 17.28 -7.02 0.73
CA GLY A 279 17.48 -7.03 2.16
C GLY A 279 16.44 -7.85 2.89
N ASP A 280 16.46 -7.71 4.20
CA ASP A 280 15.52 -8.33 5.11
C ASP A 280 15.05 -7.29 6.12
N ILE A 281 13.74 -7.04 6.19
CA ILE A 281 13.15 -6.07 7.10
C ILE A 281 13.37 -6.40 8.59
N HIS A 282 13.73 -7.65 8.90
CA HIS A 282 14.05 -8.10 10.25
C HIS A 282 15.57 -8.06 10.55
N SER A 283 16.38 -7.72 9.56
CA SER A 283 17.83 -7.61 9.70
C SER A 283 18.21 -6.18 10.11
N GLU A 284 19.31 -6.06 10.87
CA GLU A 284 19.96 -4.77 11.12
C GLU A 284 20.84 -4.31 9.92
N SER A 285 20.97 -5.16 8.89
CA SER A 285 21.72 -4.82 7.69
C SER A 285 20.97 -3.82 6.84
N PRO A 286 21.62 -2.78 6.33
CA PRO A 286 21.00 -1.83 5.42
C PRO A 286 20.52 -2.51 4.15
N THR A 287 19.38 -2.04 3.62
CA THR A 287 18.89 -2.39 2.31
C THR A 287 19.83 -1.91 1.23
N THR A 288 20.04 -2.71 0.19
CA THR A 288 20.74 -2.30 -1.01
C THR A 288 19.77 -2.18 -2.18
N ALA A 289 20.15 -1.43 -3.20
CA ALA A 289 19.33 -1.21 -4.39
C ALA A 289 20.18 -1.27 -5.66
N ALA A 290 19.61 -1.83 -6.72
CA ALA A 290 20.23 -1.80 -8.04
C ALA A 290 19.19 -1.76 -9.15
N LEU A 291 19.52 -1.10 -10.26
CA LEU A 291 18.69 -0.97 -11.44
C LEU A 291 18.99 -2.08 -12.44
N TYR A 292 17.96 -2.72 -12.98
CA TYR A 292 18.07 -3.82 -13.95
C TYR A 292 17.31 -3.53 -15.24
N ASP A 293 17.85 -4.03 -16.34
CA ASP A 293 17.12 -4.17 -17.60
C ASP A 293 16.26 -5.44 -17.52
N PRO A 294 14.92 -5.35 -17.55
CA PRO A 294 14.05 -6.51 -17.41
C PRO A 294 14.10 -7.46 -18.62
N ALA A 295 14.66 -7.03 -19.77
CA ALA A 295 14.80 -7.88 -20.94
C ALA A 295 16.02 -8.81 -20.85
N THR A 296 17.08 -8.38 -20.19
CA THR A 296 18.34 -9.13 -20.08
C THR A 296 18.67 -9.57 -18.68
N TRP A 297 18.09 -8.93 -17.68
CA TRP A 297 18.43 -9.04 -16.25
C TRP A 297 19.90 -8.70 -15.96
N GLU A 298 20.50 -7.89 -16.80
CA GLU A 298 21.81 -7.31 -16.52
C GLU A 298 21.65 -6.08 -15.62
N PRO A 299 22.48 -5.94 -14.60
CA PRO A 299 22.46 -4.73 -13.76
C PRO A 299 22.97 -3.54 -14.57
N LEU A 300 22.25 -2.44 -14.50
CA LEU A 300 22.61 -1.16 -15.13
C LEU A 300 23.36 -0.23 -14.18
N SER A 301 23.31 -0.52 -12.88
CA SER A 301 24.01 0.20 -11.83
C SER A 301 24.77 -0.78 -10.95
N GLU A 302 25.82 -0.30 -10.28
CA GLU A 302 26.35 -1.01 -9.12
C GLU A 302 25.30 -1.07 -8.01
N GLU A 303 25.38 -2.10 -7.17
CA GLU A 303 24.53 -2.21 -6.00
C GLU A 303 24.87 -1.10 -4.99
N HIS A 304 23.88 -0.27 -4.68
CA HIS A 304 24.02 0.89 -3.80
C HIS A 304 23.44 0.60 -2.43
N ASN A 305 24.20 0.92 -1.37
CA ASN A 305 23.75 0.79 0.02
C ASN A 305 22.90 2.00 0.42
N LEU A 306 21.63 1.78 0.79
CA LEU A 306 20.68 2.84 1.16
C LEU A 306 20.92 3.40 2.58
N THR A 307 21.86 2.85 3.33
CA THR A 307 22.20 3.26 4.72
C THR A 307 21.08 3.07 5.76
N CYS A 308 19.96 2.50 5.38
CA CYS A 308 18.84 2.17 6.27
C CYS A 308 18.25 0.80 5.89
N THR A 309 17.48 0.18 6.78
CA THR A 309 16.58 -0.93 6.46
C THR A 309 15.30 -0.34 5.91
N ALA A 310 15.06 -0.48 4.59
CA ALA A 310 13.90 0.07 3.93
C ALA A 310 12.61 -0.64 4.37
N MET A 311 11.64 0.13 4.82
CA MET A 311 10.31 -0.36 5.20
C MET A 311 9.28 -0.06 4.13
N GLN A 312 9.34 1.12 3.53
CA GLN A 312 8.47 1.55 2.45
C GLN A 312 9.27 2.35 1.43
N SER A 313 8.87 2.28 0.17
CA SER A 313 9.52 2.98 -0.93
C SER A 313 8.54 3.38 -2.01
N CYS A 314 8.84 4.45 -2.74
CA CYS A 314 8.16 4.80 -3.98
C CYS A 314 9.11 5.56 -4.91
N ILE A 315 8.77 5.60 -6.20
CA ILE A 315 9.47 6.42 -7.19
C ILE A 315 8.52 7.52 -7.65
N SER A 316 8.98 8.76 -7.61
CA SER A 316 8.29 9.90 -8.23
C SER A 316 9.26 10.61 -9.16
N GLY A 317 8.90 10.71 -10.45
CA GLY A 317 9.81 11.18 -11.50
C GLY A 317 11.09 10.32 -11.56
N ASP A 318 12.24 10.96 -11.41
CA ASP A 318 13.54 10.32 -11.42
C ASP A 318 14.14 10.10 -10.02
N THR A 319 13.31 10.19 -8.98
CA THR A 319 13.76 10.09 -7.58
C THR A 319 13.15 8.88 -6.89
N LEU A 320 14.00 8.05 -6.29
CA LEU A 320 13.60 7.04 -5.32
C LEU A 320 13.48 7.68 -3.93
N TYR A 321 12.34 7.51 -3.28
CA TYR A 321 12.10 7.86 -1.89
C TYR A 321 11.99 6.59 -1.04
N VAL A 322 12.61 6.60 0.13
CA VAL A 322 12.65 5.45 1.04
C VAL A 322 12.39 5.92 2.47
N VAL A 323 11.53 5.20 3.18
CA VAL A 323 11.39 5.32 4.63
C VAL A 323 12.04 4.11 5.30
N GLY A 324 13.00 4.36 6.16
CA GLY A 324 13.69 3.35 6.97
C GLY A 324 12.93 2.99 8.25
N ALA A 325 13.38 1.91 8.92
CA ALA A 325 12.80 1.39 10.16
C ALA A 325 12.76 2.43 11.29
N ASP A 326 13.73 3.32 11.37
CA ASP A 326 13.82 4.41 12.36
C ASP A 326 13.09 5.70 11.90
N ARG A 327 12.17 5.61 10.95
CA ARG A 327 11.45 6.74 10.34
C ARG A 327 12.36 7.69 9.56
N GLU A 328 13.54 7.23 9.23
CA GLU A 328 14.48 7.97 8.40
C GLU A 328 13.92 8.07 6.98
N LEU A 329 13.92 9.27 6.41
CA LEU A 329 13.42 9.55 5.08
C LEU A 329 14.61 9.93 4.20
N LEU A 330 14.80 9.17 3.13
CA LEU A 330 15.93 9.30 2.22
C LEU A 330 15.44 9.48 0.78
N SER A 331 16.22 10.20 -0.02
CA SER A 331 15.98 10.33 -1.47
C SER A 331 17.27 10.10 -2.26
N PHE A 332 17.10 9.47 -3.45
CA PHE A 332 18.20 9.07 -4.33
C PHE A 332 17.87 9.39 -5.78
N ASP A 333 18.86 9.85 -6.55
CA ASP A 333 18.73 10.12 -7.98
C ASP A 333 18.93 8.84 -8.80
N LEU A 334 17.87 8.42 -9.51
CA LEU A 334 17.92 7.23 -10.37
C LEU A 334 18.72 7.45 -11.65
N THR A 335 18.89 8.70 -12.08
CA THR A 335 19.65 9.05 -13.28
C THR A 335 21.15 9.10 -13.03
N ASP A 336 21.58 9.26 -11.77
CA ASP A 336 22.97 9.33 -11.34
C ASP A 336 23.34 8.19 -10.39
N ASN A 337 23.08 6.96 -10.82
CA ASN A 337 23.47 5.74 -10.12
C ASN A 337 23.09 5.71 -8.64
N LEU A 338 21.84 6.10 -8.31
CA LEU A 338 21.32 6.15 -6.94
C LEU A 338 22.16 7.09 -6.02
N SER A 339 22.70 8.19 -6.58
CA SER A 339 23.38 9.17 -5.76
C SER A 339 22.42 9.77 -4.72
N PRO A 340 22.84 9.94 -3.43
CA PRO A 340 21.97 10.45 -2.39
C PRO A 340 21.67 11.95 -2.63
N LEU A 341 20.38 12.31 -2.62
CA LEU A 341 19.87 13.68 -2.78
C LEU A 341 19.60 14.34 -1.44
N GLY A 342 18.96 13.63 -0.51
CA GLY A 342 18.52 14.20 0.74
C GLY A 342 18.29 13.18 1.85
N ARG A 343 18.22 13.70 3.08
CA ARG A 343 17.90 12.95 4.30
C ARG A 343 17.08 13.79 5.26
N SER A 344 16.02 13.22 5.78
CA SER A 344 15.13 13.85 6.77
C SER A 344 14.59 12.77 7.71
N THR A 345 13.59 13.09 8.50
CA THR A 345 12.91 12.12 9.37
C THR A 345 11.41 12.38 9.32
N VAL A 346 10.61 11.33 9.15
CA VAL A 346 9.16 11.45 9.24
C VAL A 346 8.78 11.89 10.64
N SER A 347 8.06 13.00 10.73
CA SER A 347 7.62 13.58 12.00
C SER A 347 6.84 12.56 12.84
N HIS A 348 7.08 12.54 14.14
CA HIS A 348 6.41 11.65 15.09
C HIS A 348 5.52 12.45 16.01
N ILE A 349 4.31 11.99 16.24
CA ILE A 349 3.43 12.56 17.26
C ILE A 349 3.65 11.75 18.55
N ASP A 350 4.15 12.41 19.58
CA ASP A 350 4.46 11.78 20.87
C ASP A 350 3.27 11.05 21.51
N GLY A 351 3.58 9.96 22.19
CA GLY A 351 2.67 9.29 23.15
C GLY A 351 1.82 8.19 22.56
N ASP A 352 2.08 7.70 21.36
CA ASP A 352 1.33 6.60 20.75
C ASP A 352 2.21 5.63 19.97
N PHE A 353 1.76 4.37 19.88
CA PHE A 353 2.37 3.41 18.97
C PHE A 353 1.94 3.73 17.53
N SER A 354 2.89 4.18 16.72
CA SER A 354 2.67 4.44 15.31
C SER A 354 3.77 3.83 14.46
N TYR A 355 3.43 3.44 13.23
CA TYR A 355 4.37 2.94 12.24
C TYR A 355 3.98 3.44 10.85
N ILE A 356 4.89 3.34 9.91
CA ILE A 356 4.63 3.71 8.51
C ILE A 356 4.08 2.48 7.79
N SER A 357 2.83 2.55 7.38
CA SER A 357 2.11 1.46 6.72
C SER A 357 2.01 1.60 5.21
N GLY A 358 2.55 2.67 4.62
CA GLY A 358 2.57 2.85 3.18
C GLY A 358 3.33 4.10 2.76
N MET A 359 3.72 4.09 1.49
CA MET A 359 4.33 5.21 0.79
C MET A 359 3.83 5.21 -0.66
N PHE A 360 3.61 6.37 -1.23
CA PHE A 360 3.08 6.51 -2.58
C PHE A 360 3.63 7.76 -3.26
N ALA A 361 3.78 7.70 -4.58
CA ALA A 361 4.09 8.87 -5.38
C ALA A 361 2.82 9.72 -5.59
N VAL A 362 2.96 11.03 -5.57
CA VAL A 362 1.92 11.96 -6.03
C VAL A 362 2.17 12.16 -7.52
N PRO A 363 1.17 11.92 -8.39
CA PRO A 363 1.30 12.19 -9.83
C PRO A 363 1.53 13.67 -10.12
N ASP A 364 2.32 13.95 -11.18
CA ASP A 364 2.56 15.31 -11.68
C ASP A 364 1.28 15.96 -12.27
#